data_312879d1bfa634335856f07fe2422fcd
#
_entry.id   312879d1bfa634335856f07fe2422fcd
#
_cell.length_a   1.000
_cell.length_b   1.000
_cell.length_c   1.000
_cell.angle_alpha   90.00
_cell.angle_beta   90.00
_cell.angle_gamma   90.00
#
_symmetry.space_group_name_H-M   'P 1'
#
loop_
_entity.id
_entity.type
_entity.pdbx_description
1 polymer ?
#
loop_
_entity_poly.entity_id
_entity_poly.type
_entity_poly.pdbx_seq_one_letter_code
_entity_poly.pdbx_strand_id
1 'polypeptide(L)'
;METRKEIRELHRMACPILCHYVLTSLFEMFDQAIIGQNSTRGFALVGIASVVLYGVTGALGMLSSAFHILAAEKKGKQDESGFWTVFLVSRELVIWIGWGFFILSLMFGRGLFQSIYKIRGNELRELLSYFYPASITVLENLLIFQYSVYFRNQKNTRIALVVTGISTVVNLWFDFALVYGAAGFP
;
A
#
# COMPACT_ATOMS: atom_id res chain seq x y z
N MET A 1 -8.30 5.91 38.42
CA MET A 1 -7.24 4.89 38.21
C MET A 1 -7.45 4.15 36.89
N GLU A 2 -8.66 3.93 36.46
CA GLU A 2 -9.10 3.30 35.19
C GLU A 2 -8.67 4.14 33.96
N THR A 3 -8.93 5.40 33.94
CA THR A 3 -8.58 6.34 32.84
C THR A 3 -7.08 6.36 32.50
N ARG A 4 -6.18 6.19 33.48
CA ARG A 4 -4.73 6.12 33.24
C ARG A 4 -4.31 4.80 32.59
N LYS A 5 -5.01 3.70 32.85
CA LYS A 5 -4.76 2.41 32.20
C LYS A 5 -5.23 2.46 30.73
N GLU A 6 -6.40 3.02 30.48
CA GLU A 6 -6.95 3.19 29.12
C GLU A 6 -6.07 4.09 28.27
N ILE A 7 -5.62 5.22 28.79
CA ILE A 7 -4.68 6.12 28.10
C ILE A 7 -3.37 5.39 27.76
N ARG A 8 -2.82 4.62 28.69
CA ARG A 8 -1.59 3.86 28.45
C ARG A 8 -1.77 2.78 27.40
N GLU A 9 -2.92 2.11 27.37
CA GLU A 9 -3.26 1.12 26.35
C GLU A 9 -3.42 1.76 24.99
N LEU A 10 -4.08 2.92 24.94
CA LEU A 10 -4.21 3.73 23.73
C LEU A 10 -2.84 4.15 23.17
N HIS A 11 -1.96 4.70 23.99
CA HIS A 11 -0.60 5.07 23.55
C HIS A 11 0.21 3.88 23.07
N ARG A 12 0.09 2.73 23.73
CA ARG A 12 0.78 1.49 23.34
C ARG A 12 0.34 0.99 21.96
N MET A 13 -0.91 1.25 21.58
CA MET A 13 -1.44 0.88 20.27
C MET A 13 -1.19 1.97 19.22
N ALA A 14 -1.35 3.23 19.56
CA ALA A 14 -1.22 4.36 18.63
C ALA A 14 0.24 4.61 18.22
N CYS A 15 1.20 4.52 19.15
CA CYS A 15 2.60 4.84 18.84
C CYS A 15 3.18 3.96 17.72
N PRO A 16 3.03 2.62 17.70
CA PRO A 16 3.51 1.81 16.56
C PRO A 16 2.83 2.15 15.24
N ILE A 17 1.55 2.53 15.27
CA ILE A 17 0.81 2.92 14.07
C ILE A 17 1.35 4.24 13.51
N LEU A 18 1.56 5.23 14.36
CA LEU A 18 2.17 6.51 13.97
C LEU A 18 3.58 6.33 13.42
N CYS A 19 4.42 5.54 14.10
CA CYS A 19 5.76 5.21 13.61
C CYS A 19 5.73 4.52 12.25
N HIS A 20 4.78 3.61 12.03
CA HIS A 20 4.58 2.95 10.73
C HIS A 20 4.31 3.98 9.63
N TYR A 21 3.35 4.89 9.82
CA TYR A 21 3.03 5.90 8.80
C TYR A 21 4.18 6.88 8.55
N VAL A 22 4.87 7.33 9.60
CA VAL A 22 6.04 8.22 9.46
C VAL A 22 7.15 7.54 8.67
N LEU A 23 7.48 6.29 9.01
CA LEU A 23 8.48 5.53 8.27
C LEU A 23 8.09 5.37 6.81
N THR A 24 6.87 4.92 6.52
CA THR A 24 6.39 4.75 5.15
C THR A 24 6.52 6.06 4.34
N SER A 25 6.07 7.19 4.90
CA SER A 25 6.17 8.49 4.22
C SER A 25 7.61 8.92 3.99
N LEU A 26 8.51 8.69 4.94
CA LEU A 26 9.93 9.01 4.76
C LEU A 26 10.54 8.20 3.61
N PHE A 27 10.18 6.91 3.51
CA PHE A 27 10.71 6.04 2.47
C PHE A 27 10.18 6.39 1.08
N GLU A 28 8.88 6.70 0.97
CA GLU A 28 8.33 7.23 -0.29
C GLU A 28 9.07 8.50 -0.75
N MET A 29 9.46 9.36 0.19
CA MET A 29 10.28 10.54 -0.14
C MET A 29 11.69 10.17 -0.61
N PHE A 30 12.32 9.16 -0.01
CA PHE A 30 13.65 8.68 -0.44
C PHE A 30 13.60 8.04 -1.82
N ASP A 31 12.63 7.16 -2.11
CA ASP A 31 12.42 6.57 -3.43
C ASP A 31 12.26 7.65 -4.51
N GLN A 32 11.41 8.63 -4.24
CA GLN A 32 11.20 9.74 -5.16
C GLN A 32 12.47 10.59 -5.35
N ALA A 33 13.25 10.81 -4.29
CA ALA A 33 14.51 11.54 -4.39
C ALA A 33 15.55 10.79 -5.23
N ILE A 34 15.64 9.46 -5.10
CA ILE A 34 16.55 8.63 -5.90
C ILE A 34 16.17 8.69 -7.38
N ILE A 35 14.90 8.55 -7.71
CA ILE A 35 14.40 8.64 -9.08
C ILE A 35 14.65 10.05 -9.65
N GLY A 36 14.36 11.09 -8.86
CA GLY A 36 14.50 12.48 -9.27
C GLY A 36 15.94 12.91 -9.57
N GLN A 37 16.91 12.35 -8.87
CA GLN A 37 18.33 12.59 -9.14
C GLN A 37 18.79 12.03 -10.48
N ASN A 38 18.21 10.91 -10.91
CA ASN A 38 18.58 10.25 -12.16
C ASN A 38 17.89 10.85 -13.38
N SER A 39 16.63 11.23 -13.28
CA SER A 39 15.84 11.74 -14.41
C SER A 39 14.66 12.57 -13.94
N THR A 40 14.71 13.88 -14.18
CA THR A 40 13.57 14.79 -13.90
C THR A 40 12.32 14.39 -14.69
N ARG A 41 12.51 13.91 -15.93
CA ARG A 41 11.41 13.44 -16.78
C ARG A 41 10.84 12.13 -16.23
N GLY A 42 11.69 11.17 -15.89
CA GLY A 42 11.27 9.92 -15.28
C GLY A 42 10.50 10.15 -13.97
N PHE A 43 10.98 11.06 -13.13
CA PHE A 43 10.31 11.48 -11.91
C PHE A 43 8.88 12.00 -12.18
N ALA A 44 8.70 12.86 -13.19
CA ALA A 44 7.39 13.39 -13.54
C ALA A 44 6.43 12.30 -14.02
N LEU A 45 6.89 11.36 -14.86
CA LEU A 45 6.08 10.25 -15.37
C LEU A 45 5.69 9.27 -14.24
N VAL A 46 6.64 8.92 -13.38
CA VAL A 46 6.37 8.09 -12.18
C VAL A 46 5.38 8.80 -11.26
N GLY A 47 5.54 10.11 -11.03
CA GLY A 47 4.61 10.90 -10.23
C GLY A 47 3.17 10.85 -10.76
N ILE A 48 2.97 10.99 -12.08
CA ILE A 48 1.64 10.89 -12.70
C ILE A 48 1.04 9.48 -12.51
N ALA A 49 1.83 8.43 -12.74
CA ALA A 49 1.38 7.06 -12.54
C ALA A 49 1.02 6.80 -11.08
N SER A 50 1.83 7.27 -10.14
CA SER A 50 1.63 7.12 -8.70
C SER A 50 0.36 7.82 -8.21
N VAL A 51 0.03 9.00 -8.72
CA VAL A 51 -1.23 9.69 -8.38
C VAL A 51 -2.44 8.81 -8.72
N VAL A 52 -2.44 8.13 -9.87
CA VAL A 52 -3.53 7.21 -10.25
C VAL A 52 -3.56 6.01 -9.31
N LEU A 53 -2.42 5.38 -9.05
CA LEU A 53 -2.32 4.19 -8.18
C LEU A 53 -2.74 4.51 -6.74
N TYR A 54 -2.25 5.60 -6.17
CA TYR A 54 -2.61 6.03 -4.81
C TYR A 54 -4.07 6.45 -4.70
N GLY A 55 -4.60 7.13 -5.71
CA GLY A 55 -6.01 7.51 -5.75
C GLY A 55 -6.93 6.29 -5.72
N VAL A 56 -6.62 5.28 -6.52
CA VAL A 56 -7.37 4.01 -6.55
C VAL A 56 -7.18 3.23 -5.24
N THR A 57 -5.94 3.10 -4.75
CA THR A 57 -5.64 2.41 -3.49
C THR A 57 -6.36 3.07 -2.32
N GLY A 58 -6.39 4.40 -2.26
CA GLY A 58 -7.09 5.16 -1.22
C GLY A 58 -8.60 4.94 -1.26
N ALA A 59 -9.21 4.99 -2.46
CA ALA A 59 -10.63 4.75 -2.62
C ALA A 59 -11.01 3.30 -2.23
N LEU A 60 -10.26 2.31 -2.71
CA LEU A 60 -10.50 0.90 -2.40
C LEU A 60 -10.12 0.54 -0.95
N GLY A 61 -9.23 1.28 -0.33
CA GLY A 61 -8.86 1.13 1.08
C GLY A 61 -10.03 1.28 2.07
N MET A 62 -11.12 1.94 1.64
CA MET A 62 -12.36 2.02 2.41
C MET A 62 -12.97 0.64 2.69
N LEU A 63 -12.70 -0.37 1.86
CA LEU A 63 -13.10 -1.77 2.10
C LEU A 63 -12.49 -2.31 3.39
N SER A 64 -11.24 -1.95 3.67
CA SER A 64 -10.56 -2.35 4.92
C SER A 64 -11.17 -1.69 6.15
N SER A 65 -11.72 -0.48 6.01
CA SER A 65 -12.46 0.19 7.08
C SER A 65 -13.78 -0.52 7.37
N ALA A 66 -14.51 -0.95 6.34
CA ALA A 66 -15.72 -1.76 6.50
C ALA A 66 -15.42 -3.09 7.21
N PHE A 67 -14.34 -3.77 6.78
CA PHE A 67 -13.87 -4.97 7.47
C PHE A 67 -13.53 -4.69 8.94
N HIS A 68 -12.85 -3.57 9.24
CA HIS A 68 -12.51 -3.20 10.61
C HIS A 68 -13.75 -3.10 11.51
N ILE A 69 -14.82 -2.48 11.04
CA ILE A 69 -16.06 -2.32 11.78
C ILE A 69 -16.69 -3.69 12.07
N LEU A 70 -16.84 -4.52 11.04
CA LEU A 70 -17.44 -5.85 11.17
C LEU A 70 -16.60 -6.78 12.07
N ALA A 71 -15.28 -6.74 11.92
CA ALA A 71 -14.35 -7.52 12.72
C ALA A 71 -14.38 -7.10 14.20
N ALA A 72 -14.41 -5.80 14.47
CA ALA A 72 -14.50 -5.27 15.83
C ALA A 72 -15.83 -5.66 16.51
N GLU A 73 -16.95 -5.62 15.77
CA GLU A 73 -18.24 -6.07 16.27
C GLU A 73 -18.22 -7.55 16.67
N LYS A 74 -17.67 -8.43 15.81
CA LYS A 74 -17.54 -9.86 16.10
C LYS A 74 -16.65 -10.12 17.31
N LYS A 75 -15.52 -9.44 17.40
CA LYS A 75 -14.63 -9.52 18.58
C LYS A 75 -15.31 -9.03 19.86
N GLY A 76 -16.06 -7.92 19.79
CA GLY A 76 -16.83 -7.43 20.94
C GLY A 76 -17.88 -8.41 21.44
N LYS A 77 -18.48 -9.20 20.55
CA LYS A 77 -19.43 -10.28 20.86
C LYS A 77 -18.76 -11.61 21.23
N GLN A 78 -17.44 -11.67 21.27
CA GLN A 78 -16.66 -12.90 21.47
C GLN A 78 -16.97 -14.01 20.45
N ASP A 79 -17.46 -13.63 19.26
CA ASP A 79 -17.77 -14.52 18.14
C ASP A 79 -16.52 -14.74 17.27
N GLU A 80 -15.65 -15.66 17.71
CA GLU A 80 -14.42 -15.98 16.98
C GLU A 80 -14.68 -16.59 15.60
N SER A 81 -15.72 -17.41 15.48
CA SER A 81 -16.08 -18.03 14.19
C SER A 81 -16.57 -16.99 13.18
N GLY A 82 -17.41 -16.06 13.63
CA GLY A 82 -17.86 -14.92 12.82
C GLY A 82 -16.71 -13.99 12.44
N PHE A 83 -15.76 -13.75 13.35
CA PHE A 83 -14.55 -12.94 13.04
C PHE A 83 -13.72 -13.58 11.91
N TRP A 84 -13.48 -14.90 11.98
CA TRP A 84 -12.76 -15.61 10.92
C TRP A 84 -13.50 -15.60 9.60
N THR A 85 -14.81 -15.78 9.61
CA THR A 85 -15.65 -15.72 8.40
C THR A 85 -15.54 -14.34 7.73
N VAL A 86 -15.69 -13.26 8.50
CA VAL A 86 -15.58 -11.89 7.99
C VAL A 86 -14.17 -11.63 7.43
N PHE A 87 -13.12 -12.13 8.09
CA PHE A 87 -11.75 -12.00 7.61
C PHE A 87 -11.53 -12.71 6.28
N LEU A 88 -11.96 -13.98 6.15
CA LEU A 88 -11.76 -14.77 4.94
C LEU A 88 -12.52 -14.17 3.76
N VAL A 89 -13.80 -13.83 3.95
CA VAL A 89 -14.63 -13.23 2.90
C VAL A 89 -14.08 -11.90 2.43
N SER A 90 -13.69 -11.03 3.37
CA SER A 90 -13.12 -9.72 3.00
C SER A 90 -11.75 -9.85 2.33
N ARG A 91 -10.93 -10.82 2.72
CA ARG A 91 -9.65 -11.11 2.06
C ARG A 91 -9.87 -11.56 0.61
N GLU A 92 -10.80 -12.47 0.37
CA GLU A 92 -11.13 -12.93 -0.98
C GLU A 92 -11.66 -11.78 -1.85
N LEU A 93 -12.54 -10.95 -1.30
CA LEU A 93 -13.06 -9.78 -1.99
C LEU A 93 -11.91 -8.83 -2.42
N VAL A 94 -10.97 -8.55 -1.52
CA VAL A 94 -9.80 -7.71 -1.79
C VAL A 94 -8.92 -8.31 -2.90
N ILE A 95 -8.72 -9.64 -2.89
CA ILE A 95 -7.96 -10.32 -3.94
C ILE A 95 -8.64 -10.18 -5.30
N TRP A 96 -9.94 -10.42 -5.39
CA TRP A 96 -10.69 -10.28 -6.64
C TRP A 96 -10.70 -8.84 -7.16
N ILE A 97 -10.87 -7.85 -6.27
CA ILE A 97 -10.85 -6.43 -6.64
C ILE A 97 -9.45 -6.02 -7.11
N GLY A 98 -8.40 -6.44 -6.41
CA GLY A 98 -7.03 -6.12 -6.78
C GLY A 98 -6.61 -6.72 -8.12
N TRP A 99 -6.95 -7.99 -8.37
CA TRP A 99 -6.75 -8.61 -9.69
C TRP A 99 -7.59 -7.97 -10.77
N GLY A 100 -8.85 -7.64 -10.47
CA GLY A 100 -9.73 -6.92 -11.39
C GLY A 100 -9.12 -5.56 -11.80
N PHE A 101 -8.62 -4.80 -10.84
CA PHE A 101 -7.93 -3.54 -11.13
C PHE A 101 -6.68 -3.75 -11.99
N PHE A 102 -5.85 -4.77 -11.68
CA PHE A 102 -4.67 -5.08 -12.47
C PHE A 102 -5.04 -5.37 -13.94
N ILE A 103 -6.03 -6.23 -14.19
CA ILE A 103 -6.50 -6.55 -15.54
C ILE A 103 -7.05 -5.31 -16.24
N LEU A 104 -7.87 -4.50 -15.55
CA LEU A 104 -8.39 -3.24 -16.09
C LEU A 104 -7.27 -2.25 -16.44
N SER A 105 -6.22 -2.20 -15.62
CA SER A 105 -5.05 -1.36 -15.89
C SER A 105 -4.34 -1.76 -17.18
N LEU A 106 -4.18 -3.06 -17.44
CA LEU A 106 -3.59 -3.57 -18.66
C LEU A 106 -4.46 -3.24 -19.89
N MET A 107 -5.78 -3.33 -19.76
CA MET A 107 -6.71 -3.10 -20.87
C MET A 107 -6.90 -1.60 -21.16
N PHE A 108 -7.06 -0.79 -20.16
CA PHE A 108 -7.49 0.61 -20.28
C PHE A 108 -6.42 1.64 -19.92
N GLY A 109 -5.30 1.25 -19.32
CA GLY A 109 -4.25 2.17 -18.84
C GLY A 109 -3.74 3.09 -19.95
N ARG A 110 -3.51 2.56 -21.17
CA ARG A 110 -3.11 3.36 -22.32
C ARG A 110 -4.14 4.44 -22.66
N GLY A 111 -5.40 4.07 -22.73
CA GLY A 111 -6.51 4.99 -23.02
C GLY A 111 -6.65 6.08 -21.97
N LEU A 112 -6.48 5.72 -20.68
CA LEU A 112 -6.54 6.64 -19.55
C LEU A 112 -5.48 7.74 -19.68
N PHE A 113 -4.21 7.38 -19.87
CA PHE A 113 -3.14 8.37 -19.97
C PHE A 113 -3.19 9.20 -21.26
N GLN A 114 -3.65 8.62 -22.36
CA GLN A 114 -3.85 9.36 -23.62
C GLN A 114 -5.02 10.35 -23.54
N SER A 115 -6.15 9.95 -22.96
CA SER A 115 -7.37 10.75 -22.94
C SER A 115 -7.37 11.83 -21.89
N ILE A 116 -6.97 11.49 -20.65
CA ILE A 116 -7.03 12.39 -19.49
C ILE A 116 -5.76 13.25 -19.43
N TYR A 117 -4.60 12.61 -19.44
CA TYR A 117 -3.31 13.30 -19.26
C TYR A 117 -2.70 13.80 -20.57
N LYS A 118 -3.29 13.46 -21.73
CA LYS A 118 -2.83 13.85 -23.08
C LYS A 118 -1.39 13.43 -23.39
N ILE A 119 -0.86 12.43 -22.70
CA ILE A 119 0.50 11.92 -22.89
C ILE A 119 0.52 11.04 -24.15
N ARG A 120 1.54 11.21 -25.01
CA ARG A 120 1.65 10.51 -26.32
C ARG A 120 3.11 10.15 -26.62
N GLY A 121 3.28 9.32 -27.67
CA GLY A 121 4.61 8.97 -28.17
C GLY A 121 5.48 8.20 -27.18
N ASN A 122 6.77 8.57 -27.12
CA ASN A 122 7.74 7.88 -26.25
C ASN A 122 7.45 8.06 -24.75
N GLU A 123 6.90 9.21 -24.36
CA GLU A 123 6.52 9.46 -22.97
C GLU A 123 5.44 8.50 -22.49
N LEU A 124 4.46 8.24 -23.32
CA LEU A 124 3.42 7.27 -23.01
C LEU A 124 3.99 5.86 -22.85
N ARG A 125 4.92 5.47 -23.74
CA ARG A 125 5.56 4.15 -23.66
C ARG A 125 6.36 4.00 -22.36
N GLU A 126 7.13 4.99 -22.02
CA GLU A 126 7.95 5.04 -20.81
C GLU A 126 7.06 5.01 -19.55
N LEU A 127 6.00 5.80 -19.50
CA LEU A 127 5.02 5.80 -18.41
C LEU A 127 4.36 4.42 -18.25
N LEU A 128 3.91 3.81 -19.36
CA LEU A 128 3.24 2.51 -19.30
C LEU A 128 4.18 1.37 -18.90
N SER A 129 5.46 1.45 -19.23
CA SER A 129 6.45 0.46 -18.80
C SER A 129 6.62 0.43 -17.28
N TYR A 130 6.40 1.56 -16.61
CA TYR A 130 6.34 1.65 -15.16
C TYR A 130 4.94 1.30 -14.61
N PHE A 131 3.89 1.90 -15.20
CA PHE A 131 2.53 1.80 -14.67
C PHE A 131 1.99 0.36 -14.64
N TYR A 132 2.23 -0.42 -15.68
CA TYR A 132 1.70 -1.78 -15.76
C TYR A 132 2.24 -2.69 -14.65
N PRO A 133 3.54 -2.86 -14.44
CA PRO A 133 4.02 -3.63 -13.32
C PRO A 133 3.64 -3.01 -11.96
N ALA A 134 3.68 -1.69 -11.85
CA ALA A 134 3.31 -1.00 -10.62
C ALA A 134 1.81 -1.16 -10.26
N SER A 135 0.93 -1.42 -11.21
CA SER A 135 -0.50 -1.60 -10.93
C SER A 135 -0.82 -2.80 -10.02
N ILE A 136 0.09 -3.78 -9.91
CA ILE A 136 -0.06 -4.90 -8.97
C ILE A 136 0.07 -4.45 -7.51
N THR A 137 0.74 -3.31 -7.24
CA THR A 137 0.89 -2.79 -5.88
C THR A 137 -0.44 -2.39 -5.24
N VAL A 138 -1.47 -2.15 -6.05
CA VAL A 138 -2.83 -1.91 -5.52
C VAL A 138 -3.33 -3.15 -4.78
N LEU A 139 -3.19 -4.35 -5.37
CA LEU A 139 -3.54 -5.60 -4.69
C LEU A 139 -2.71 -5.79 -3.42
N GLU A 140 -1.41 -5.57 -3.50
CA GLU A 140 -0.49 -5.68 -2.36
C GLU A 140 -0.91 -4.75 -1.21
N ASN A 141 -1.14 -3.47 -1.50
CA ASN A 141 -1.56 -2.49 -0.51
C ASN A 141 -2.92 -2.83 0.13
N LEU A 142 -3.88 -3.30 -0.66
CA LEU A 142 -5.17 -3.74 -0.13
C LEU A 142 -5.02 -4.93 0.82
N LEU A 143 -4.14 -5.88 0.52
CA LEU A 143 -3.81 -6.99 1.42
C LEU A 143 -3.10 -6.48 2.69
N ILE A 144 -2.16 -5.56 2.57
CA ILE A 144 -1.49 -4.95 3.72
C ILE A 144 -2.51 -4.26 4.64
N PHE A 145 -3.46 -3.50 4.08
CA PHE A 145 -4.54 -2.89 4.86
C PHE A 145 -5.40 -3.94 5.56
N GLN A 146 -5.78 -5.00 4.85
CA GLN A 146 -6.58 -6.10 5.38
C GLN A 146 -5.90 -6.80 6.56
N TYR A 147 -4.62 -7.19 6.41
CA TYR A 147 -3.87 -7.83 7.48
C TYR A 147 -3.55 -6.86 8.62
N SER A 148 -3.33 -5.57 8.34
CA SER A 148 -3.16 -4.56 9.38
C SER A 148 -4.38 -4.45 10.27
N VAL A 149 -5.59 -4.48 9.68
CA VAL A 149 -6.85 -4.50 10.43
C VAL A 149 -6.99 -5.77 11.26
N TYR A 150 -6.64 -6.92 10.68
CA TYR A 150 -6.64 -8.20 11.41
C TYR A 150 -5.78 -8.11 12.69
N PHE A 151 -4.52 -7.68 12.57
CA PHE A 151 -3.61 -7.58 13.71
C PHE A 151 -4.04 -6.50 14.73
N ARG A 152 -4.65 -5.40 14.28
CA ARG A 152 -5.22 -4.38 15.19
C ARG A 152 -6.35 -4.97 16.04
N ASN A 153 -7.24 -5.77 15.46
CA ASN A 153 -8.30 -6.46 16.20
C ASN A 153 -7.76 -7.52 17.18
N GLN A 154 -6.56 -8.04 16.93
CA GLN A 154 -5.83 -8.92 17.88
C GLN A 154 -5.01 -8.13 18.92
N LYS A 155 -5.14 -6.78 18.97
CA LYS A 155 -4.34 -5.88 19.81
C LYS A 155 -2.82 -6.00 19.59
N ASN A 156 -2.39 -6.48 18.43
CA ASN A 156 -0.98 -6.67 18.07
C ASN A 156 -0.55 -5.75 16.91
N THR A 157 -0.41 -4.48 17.22
CA THR A 157 -0.03 -3.45 16.24
C THR A 157 1.45 -3.46 15.87
N ARG A 158 2.29 -4.15 16.65
CA ARG A 158 3.74 -4.21 16.43
C ARG A 158 4.12 -4.99 15.18
N ILE A 159 3.33 -5.99 14.80
CA ILE A 159 3.62 -6.82 13.62
C ILE A 159 3.63 -5.95 12.36
N ALA A 160 2.67 -5.05 12.20
CA ALA A 160 2.63 -4.13 11.06
C ALA A 160 3.91 -3.28 10.97
N LEU A 161 4.38 -2.74 12.11
CA LEU A 161 5.60 -1.94 12.17
C LEU A 161 6.85 -2.76 11.80
N VAL A 162 6.98 -4.00 12.30
CA VAL A 162 8.11 -4.87 11.98
C VAL A 162 8.13 -5.25 10.51
N VAL A 163 6.98 -5.64 9.96
CA VAL A 163 6.85 -5.99 8.52
C VAL A 163 7.22 -4.80 7.66
N THR A 164 6.70 -3.61 7.96
CA THR A 164 7.08 -2.39 7.22
C THR A 164 8.57 -2.12 7.31
N GLY A 165 9.18 -2.22 8.50
CA GLY A 165 10.62 -2.02 8.65
C GLY A 165 11.45 -2.97 7.80
N ILE A 166 11.09 -4.25 7.75
CA ILE A 166 11.78 -5.25 6.92
C ILE A 166 11.56 -4.93 5.43
N SER A 167 10.32 -4.68 5.01
CA SER A 167 10.01 -4.36 3.61
C SER A 167 10.77 -3.13 3.13
N THR A 168 10.88 -2.13 3.98
CA THR A 168 11.64 -0.92 3.70
C THR A 168 13.13 -1.16 3.48
N VAL A 169 13.76 -1.93 4.36
CA VAL A 169 15.20 -2.25 4.22
C VAL A 169 15.42 -3.01 2.91
N VAL A 170 14.53 -3.95 2.58
CA VAL A 170 14.59 -4.70 1.32
C VAL A 170 14.41 -3.78 0.13
N ASN A 171 13.44 -2.87 0.16
CA ASN A 171 13.17 -1.92 -0.91
C ASN A 171 14.38 -1.01 -1.17
N LEU A 172 14.91 -0.36 -0.13
CA LEU A 172 16.10 0.46 -0.24
C LEU A 172 17.31 -0.30 -0.83
N TRP A 173 17.47 -1.58 -0.46
CA TRP A 173 18.53 -2.39 -1.02
C TRP A 173 18.36 -2.61 -2.53
N PHE A 174 17.12 -2.90 -2.98
CA PHE A 174 16.82 -3.03 -4.40
C PHE A 174 16.97 -1.71 -5.15
N ASP A 175 16.55 -0.58 -4.58
CA ASP A 175 16.71 0.73 -5.20
C ASP A 175 18.18 1.06 -5.42
N PHE A 176 19.03 0.88 -4.40
CA PHE A 176 20.46 1.05 -4.57
C PHE A 176 21.06 0.09 -5.59
N ALA A 177 20.66 -1.18 -5.58
CA ALA A 177 21.18 -2.18 -6.50
C ALA A 177 20.80 -1.86 -7.96
N LEU A 178 19.54 -1.51 -8.21
CA LEU A 178 19.02 -1.27 -9.56
C LEU A 178 19.36 0.11 -10.11
N VAL A 179 19.33 1.16 -9.27
CA VAL A 179 19.56 2.53 -9.73
C VAL A 179 21.04 2.83 -9.90
N TYR A 180 21.88 2.33 -9.02
CA TYR A 180 23.33 2.60 -9.05
C TYR A 180 24.15 1.42 -9.60
N GLY A 181 23.53 0.37 -10.11
CA GLY A 181 24.23 -0.80 -10.65
C GLY A 181 25.06 -1.56 -9.62
N ALA A 182 24.73 -1.49 -8.35
CA ALA A 182 25.41 -2.21 -7.30
C ALA A 182 25.06 -3.71 -7.32
N ALA A 183 25.94 -4.56 -6.78
CA ALA A 183 25.74 -6.01 -6.69
C ALA A 183 25.59 -6.76 -8.04
N GLY A 184 26.13 -6.21 -9.13
CA GLY A 184 26.16 -6.88 -10.45
C GLY A 184 24.88 -6.70 -11.28
N PHE A 185 23.98 -5.80 -10.87
CA PHE A 185 22.88 -5.35 -11.71
C PHE A 185 23.39 -4.33 -12.75
N PRO A 186 22.85 -4.33 -14.00
CA PRO A 186 23.25 -3.43 -15.06
C PRO A 186 22.91 -1.97 -14.80
#